data_ebd9181a934be453d721b7a0906cbbd4
#
_entry.id   ebd9181a934be453d721b7a0906cbbd4
#
_cell.length_a   1.000
_cell.length_b   1.000
_cell.length_c   1.000
_cell.angle_alpha   90.00
_cell.angle_beta   90.00
_cell.angle_gamma   90.00
#
_symmetry.space_group_name_H-M   'P 1'
#
loop_
_entity.id
_entity.type
_entity.pdbx_description
1 polymer ?
#
loop_
_entity_poly.entity_id
_entity_poly.type
_entity_poly.pdbx_seq_one_letter_code
_entity_poly.pdbx_strand_id
1 'polypeptide(L)'
;NQFHSLLRTPITNHIAAEGLDSQIDFVVLCGAFPTRVETVEGVSAALFYGFQNAPGYNEGGIGCNLPDYTSNNYYRAERAFRSADGWNETNGFIAFHLIASNLTTAIAVADRGAAAQSTFPPSSFNLHILGSAGRGVREARFAHTQFAFTALPGLVPQCKLGPYLQYLSGSTNAMGYHDGFGNIPAICRTNNIWLPGAYADHMTSCGGMIPDPCDNQSTVLDWMEIGATASYGTVDEPCNYLEKYPDPLMAFWYARGFTIGEAYAMSLEAPYQGLMAGDP
;
A
#
# COMPACT_ATOMS: atom_id res chain seq x y z
N ASN A 1 -4.29 5.40 -25.41
CA ASN A 1 -3.53 4.96 -24.25
C ASN A 1 -3.89 3.49 -23.96
N GLN A 2 -2.89 2.61 -23.89
CA GLN A 2 -3.09 1.17 -23.71
C GLN A 2 -3.75 0.82 -22.36
N PHE A 3 -3.47 1.57 -21.31
CA PHE A 3 -4.11 1.38 -20.02
C PHE A 3 -5.63 1.47 -20.12
N HIS A 4 -6.14 2.51 -20.78
CA HIS A 4 -7.59 2.64 -20.96
C HIS A 4 -8.16 1.52 -21.83
N SER A 5 -7.56 1.24 -22.98
CA SER A 5 -8.11 0.27 -23.93
C SER A 5 -7.99 -1.19 -23.49
N LEU A 6 -6.93 -1.55 -22.76
CA LEU A 6 -6.64 -2.93 -22.38
C LEU A 6 -7.08 -3.28 -20.95
N LEU A 7 -7.24 -2.30 -20.08
CA LEU A 7 -7.54 -2.56 -18.67
C LEU A 7 -8.79 -1.83 -18.19
N ARG A 8 -8.77 -0.50 -18.13
CA ARG A 8 -9.85 0.25 -17.50
C ARG A 8 -11.18 0.12 -18.23
N THR A 9 -11.19 0.39 -19.54
CA THR A 9 -12.42 0.34 -20.36
C THR A 9 -13.07 -1.05 -20.37
N PRO A 10 -12.35 -2.17 -20.53
CA PRO A 10 -12.93 -3.49 -20.38
C PRO A 10 -13.58 -3.73 -19.01
N ILE A 11 -12.92 -3.31 -17.91
CA ILE A 11 -13.48 -3.45 -16.57
C ILE A 11 -14.77 -2.65 -16.44
N THR A 12 -14.75 -1.36 -16.78
CA THR A 12 -15.93 -0.49 -16.63
C THR A 12 -17.09 -0.91 -17.52
N ASN A 13 -16.80 -1.33 -18.77
CA ASN A 13 -17.83 -1.82 -19.69
C ASN A 13 -18.47 -3.12 -19.19
N HIS A 14 -17.69 -4.03 -18.63
CA HIS A 14 -18.22 -5.27 -18.06
C HIS A 14 -19.11 -4.97 -16.85
N ILE A 15 -18.66 -4.14 -15.93
CA ILE A 15 -19.43 -3.71 -14.74
C ILE A 15 -20.76 -3.10 -15.18
N ALA A 16 -20.75 -2.19 -16.16
CA ALA A 16 -21.96 -1.54 -16.68
C ALA A 16 -22.88 -2.54 -17.39
N ALA A 17 -22.35 -3.44 -18.20
CA ALA A 17 -23.13 -4.45 -18.92
C ALA A 17 -23.86 -5.42 -17.97
N GLU A 18 -23.26 -5.73 -16.83
CA GLU A 18 -23.84 -6.60 -15.80
C GLU A 18 -24.70 -5.83 -14.78
N GLY A 19 -24.78 -4.51 -14.88
CA GLY A 19 -25.54 -3.67 -13.94
C GLY A 19 -24.94 -3.63 -12.53
N LEU A 20 -23.62 -3.70 -12.43
CA LEU A 20 -22.88 -3.78 -11.16
C LEU A 20 -22.23 -2.46 -10.73
N ASP A 21 -22.57 -1.35 -11.39
CA ASP A 21 -21.92 -0.03 -11.16
C ASP A 21 -21.94 0.46 -9.70
N SER A 22 -22.92 0.03 -8.92
CA SER A 22 -23.02 0.39 -7.49
C SER A 22 -22.60 -0.73 -6.54
N GLN A 23 -22.06 -1.82 -7.06
CA GLN A 23 -21.75 -3.02 -6.27
C GLN A 23 -20.25 -3.37 -6.25
N ILE A 24 -19.49 -2.87 -7.22
CA ILE A 24 -18.07 -3.15 -7.33
C ILE A 24 -17.26 -1.94 -6.88
N ASP A 25 -16.57 -2.10 -5.75
CA ASP A 25 -15.72 -1.07 -5.16
C ASP A 25 -14.22 -1.43 -5.29
N PHE A 26 -13.92 -2.72 -5.42
CA PHE A 26 -12.56 -3.25 -5.45
C PHE A 26 -12.28 -4.02 -6.75
N VAL A 27 -11.04 -3.94 -7.20
CA VAL A 27 -10.53 -4.72 -8.34
C VAL A 27 -9.25 -5.43 -7.91
N VAL A 28 -9.19 -6.73 -8.10
CA VAL A 28 -7.98 -7.52 -7.87
C VAL A 28 -7.43 -7.99 -9.20
N LEU A 29 -6.24 -7.50 -9.55
CA LEU A 29 -5.52 -7.91 -10.74
C LEU A 29 -4.75 -9.20 -10.43
N CYS A 30 -5.17 -10.32 -11.02
CA CYS A 30 -4.54 -11.62 -10.84
C CYS A 30 -3.75 -12.02 -12.07
N GLY A 31 -2.45 -12.22 -11.93
CA GLY A 31 -1.59 -12.69 -13.02
C GLY A 31 -0.54 -11.67 -13.47
N ALA A 32 -0.03 -11.87 -14.68
CA ALA A 32 1.09 -11.09 -15.22
C ALA A 32 0.63 -9.74 -15.79
N PHE A 33 0.04 -8.89 -14.98
CA PHE A 33 -0.24 -7.50 -15.33
C PHE A 33 1.01 -6.64 -15.13
N PRO A 34 1.17 -5.57 -15.92
CA PRO A 34 2.22 -4.60 -15.66
C PRO A 34 1.98 -3.91 -14.31
N THR A 35 3.04 -3.70 -13.54
CA THR A 35 2.97 -2.97 -12.27
C THR A 35 2.92 -1.46 -12.48
N ARG A 36 3.36 -1.01 -13.66
CA ARG A 36 3.49 0.39 -14.03
C ARG A 36 2.77 0.68 -15.34
N VAL A 37 2.08 1.79 -15.42
CA VAL A 37 1.46 2.32 -16.63
C VAL A 37 2.23 3.54 -17.13
N GLU A 38 2.37 3.63 -18.43
CA GLU A 38 3.25 4.59 -19.12
C GLU A 38 4.68 4.55 -18.55
N THR A 39 5.15 5.62 -17.96
CA THR A 39 6.55 5.69 -17.50
C THR A 39 6.71 5.59 -15.99
N VAL A 40 5.76 6.07 -15.20
CA VAL A 40 5.99 6.29 -13.77
C VAL A 40 4.79 5.98 -12.86
N GLU A 41 3.59 5.82 -13.37
CA GLU A 41 2.39 5.66 -12.56
C GLU A 41 2.15 4.19 -12.21
N GLY A 42 1.81 3.91 -10.95
CA GLY A 42 1.45 2.56 -10.52
C GLY A 42 0.09 2.13 -11.07
N VAL A 43 -0.04 0.88 -11.51
CA VAL A 43 -1.31 0.38 -12.07
C VAL A 43 -2.45 0.47 -11.06
N SER A 44 -2.19 0.22 -9.77
CA SER A 44 -3.18 0.36 -8.71
C SER A 44 -3.62 1.81 -8.52
N ALA A 45 -2.67 2.74 -8.55
CA ALA A 45 -2.95 4.17 -8.46
C ALA A 45 -3.78 4.64 -9.66
N ALA A 46 -3.42 4.21 -10.88
CA ALA A 46 -4.15 4.57 -12.09
C ALA A 46 -5.60 4.05 -12.10
N LEU A 47 -5.86 2.85 -11.56
CA LEU A 47 -7.21 2.31 -11.44
C LEU A 47 -8.02 3.01 -10.33
N PHE A 48 -7.36 3.39 -9.25
CA PHE A 48 -8.01 4.04 -8.11
C PHE A 48 -8.26 5.53 -8.36
N TYR A 49 -7.22 6.25 -8.74
CA TYR A 49 -7.22 7.70 -8.80
C TYR A 49 -7.45 8.27 -10.21
N GLY A 50 -7.27 7.44 -11.22
CA GLY A 50 -7.27 7.85 -12.61
C GLY A 50 -5.85 8.12 -13.11
N PHE A 51 -5.72 8.13 -14.42
CA PHE A 51 -4.45 8.37 -15.08
C PHE A 51 -4.07 9.85 -14.97
N GLN A 52 -2.93 10.12 -14.38
CA GLN A 52 -2.41 11.48 -14.24
C GLN A 52 -1.33 11.74 -15.30
N ASN A 53 -1.39 12.90 -15.92
CA ASN A 53 -0.31 13.32 -16.80
C ASN A 53 0.97 13.43 -15.97
N ALA A 54 2.02 12.74 -16.40
CA ALA A 54 3.32 12.88 -15.79
C ALA A 54 3.70 14.36 -15.73
N PRO A 55 4.08 14.89 -14.56
CA PRO A 55 4.64 16.23 -14.51
C PRO A 55 5.87 16.29 -15.39
N GLY A 56 6.13 17.41 -16.01
CA GLY A 56 7.26 17.59 -16.91
C GLY A 56 8.57 17.10 -16.28
N TYR A 57 9.39 16.49 -17.09
CA TYR A 57 10.71 15.97 -16.69
C TYR A 57 11.57 17.13 -16.18
N ASN A 58 11.81 17.17 -14.88
CA ASN A 58 12.77 18.06 -14.26
C ASN A 58 14.04 17.28 -13.86
N GLU A 59 15.15 17.97 -13.68
CA GLU A 59 16.50 17.41 -13.50
C GLU A 59 16.69 16.38 -12.35
N GLY A 60 15.65 16.12 -11.56
CA GLY A 60 15.63 15.11 -10.48
C GLY A 60 14.93 13.81 -10.83
N GLY A 61 14.51 13.64 -12.09
CA GLY A 61 13.68 12.50 -12.50
C GLY A 61 12.18 12.78 -12.36
N ILE A 62 11.37 12.14 -13.19
CA ILE A 62 9.91 12.37 -13.24
C ILE A 62 9.26 12.09 -11.88
N GLY A 63 9.75 11.05 -11.17
CA GLY A 63 9.23 10.62 -9.90
C GLY A 63 9.45 11.57 -8.74
N CYS A 64 10.49 12.40 -8.80
CA CYS A 64 10.87 13.34 -7.75
C CYS A 64 10.06 14.64 -7.74
N ASN A 65 9.10 14.80 -8.62
CA ASN A 65 8.18 15.93 -8.55
C ASN A 65 6.92 15.50 -7.79
N LEU A 66 6.44 16.37 -6.88
CA LEU A 66 5.04 16.44 -6.58
C LEU A 66 4.41 17.16 -7.77
N PRO A 67 3.65 16.48 -8.63
CA PRO A 67 2.84 17.19 -9.61
C PRO A 67 1.93 18.16 -8.88
N ASP A 68 1.42 19.17 -9.58
CA ASP A 68 0.20 19.86 -9.15
C ASP A 68 -0.91 18.82 -9.10
N TYR A 69 -0.88 17.98 -8.07
CA TYR A 69 -1.82 16.89 -7.91
C TYR A 69 -3.09 17.41 -7.25
N THR A 70 -4.18 16.98 -7.78
CA THR A 70 -5.42 17.01 -7.02
C THR A 70 -5.28 15.94 -5.94
N SER A 71 -5.35 16.30 -4.68
CA SER A 71 -5.31 15.35 -3.57
C SER A 71 -6.32 14.24 -3.81
N ASN A 72 -5.93 13.01 -3.47
CA ASN A 72 -6.87 11.91 -3.42
C ASN A 72 -8.06 12.29 -2.53
N ASN A 73 -9.26 12.43 -3.11
CA ASN A 73 -10.46 12.87 -2.38
C ASN A 73 -10.89 11.87 -1.28
N TYR A 74 -10.41 10.64 -1.34
CA TYR A 74 -10.62 9.64 -0.29
C TYR A 74 -9.57 9.72 0.83
N TYR A 75 -8.52 10.53 0.68
CA TYR A 75 -7.51 10.73 1.73
C TYR A 75 -8.16 11.20 3.02
N ARG A 76 -7.97 10.40 4.09
CA ARG A 76 -8.53 10.65 5.43
C ARG A 76 -10.06 10.80 5.49
N ALA A 77 -10.78 10.17 4.56
CA ALA A 77 -12.25 10.28 4.51
C ALA A 77 -12.96 9.60 5.68
N GLU A 78 -12.33 8.63 6.32
CA GLU A 78 -12.86 7.89 7.49
C GLU A 78 -14.26 7.32 7.32
N ARG A 79 -14.60 6.93 6.11
CA ARG A 79 -15.84 6.24 5.75
C ARG A 79 -15.57 5.14 4.74
N ALA A 80 -16.47 4.15 4.68
CA ALA A 80 -16.37 3.07 3.71
C ALA A 80 -16.27 3.61 2.28
N PHE A 81 -15.42 2.99 1.48
CA PHE A 81 -15.23 3.34 0.08
C PHE A 81 -16.43 2.86 -0.75
N ARG A 82 -16.87 3.71 -1.66
CA ARG A 82 -17.80 3.35 -2.73
C ARG A 82 -17.34 3.99 -4.02
N SER A 83 -17.12 3.19 -5.03
CA SER A 83 -16.63 3.68 -6.33
C SER A 83 -17.61 4.68 -6.97
N ALA A 84 -18.91 4.51 -6.70
CA ALA A 84 -19.97 5.40 -7.18
C ALA A 84 -20.00 6.79 -6.52
N ASP A 85 -19.28 7.00 -5.43
CA ASP A 85 -19.29 8.29 -4.70
C ASP A 85 -18.47 9.39 -5.38
N GLY A 86 -17.85 9.08 -6.52
CA GLY A 86 -17.10 10.07 -7.31
C GLY A 86 -15.88 10.65 -6.61
N TRP A 87 -15.09 9.81 -5.95
CA TRP A 87 -13.87 10.20 -5.23
C TRP A 87 -12.81 10.85 -6.10
N ASN A 88 -12.89 10.65 -7.40
CA ASN A 88 -12.03 11.25 -8.40
C ASN A 88 -12.88 11.67 -9.61
N GLU A 89 -12.28 12.33 -10.60
CA GLU A 89 -12.96 12.75 -11.84
C GLU A 89 -13.54 11.59 -12.66
N THR A 90 -13.14 10.38 -12.33
CA THR A 90 -13.57 9.16 -13.01
C THR A 90 -13.75 8.10 -11.94
N ASN A 91 -14.96 7.57 -11.75
CA ASN A 91 -15.24 6.48 -10.82
C ASN A 91 -14.10 5.46 -10.81
N GLY A 92 -13.28 5.47 -9.75
CA GLY A 92 -12.11 4.61 -9.58
C GLY A 92 -12.42 3.48 -8.64
N PHE A 93 -11.61 2.45 -8.68
CA PHE A 93 -11.71 1.27 -7.82
C PHE A 93 -10.50 1.21 -6.92
N ILE A 94 -10.65 0.81 -5.66
CA ILE A 94 -9.50 0.39 -4.88
C ILE A 94 -8.93 -0.86 -5.57
N ALA A 95 -7.73 -0.75 -6.10
CA ALA A 95 -7.14 -1.79 -6.93
C ALA A 95 -5.91 -2.40 -6.27
N PHE A 96 -5.89 -3.71 -6.19
CA PHE A 96 -4.77 -4.50 -5.69
C PHE A 96 -4.22 -5.40 -6.78
N HIS A 97 -2.92 -5.62 -6.76
CA HIS A 97 -2.28 -6.59 -7.61
C HIS A 97 -1.93 -7.84 -6.79
N LEU A 98 -2.69 -8.92 -6.98
CA LEU A 98 -2.37 -10.22 -6.38
C LEU A 98 -1.19 -10.83 -7.14
N ILE A 99 -0.02 -10.43 -6.75
CA ILE A 99 1.25 -10.84 -7.35
C ILE A 99 2.13 -11.47 -6.28
N ALA A 100 2.87 -12.50 -6.65
CA ALA A 100 3.84 -13.16 -5.80
C ALA A 100 4.95 -13.74 -6.66
N SER A 101 6.07 -14.12 -6.04
CA SER A 101 7.20 -14.75 -6.72
C SER A 101 6.86 -16.12 -7.35
N ASN A 102 5.81 -16.78 -6.84
CA ASN A 102 5.32 -18.05 -7.34
C ASN A 102 3.85 -18.29 -6.96
N LEU A 103 3.23 -19.26 -7.63
CA LEU A 103 1.81 -19.58 -7.41
C LEU A 103 1.48 -20.01 -5.97
N THR A 104 2.39 -20.74 -5.31
CA THR A 104 2.18 -21.16 -3.91
C THR A 104 2.07 -19.97 -2.98
N THR A 105 2.95 -18.98 -3.13
CA THR A 105 2.90 -17.75 -2.36
C THR A 105 1.65 -16.93 -2.70
N ALA A 106 1.24 -16.86 -3.96
CA ALA A 106 0.02 -16.13 -4.35
C ALA A 106 -1.24 -16.77 -3.70
N ILE A 107 -1.35 -18.08 -3.72
CA ILE A 107 -2.43 -18.81 -3.02
C ILE A 107 -2.39 -18.52 -1.52
N ALA A 108 -1.21 -18.58 -0.91
CA ALA A 108 -1.06 -18.31 0.52
C ALA A 108 -1.44 -16.85 0.89
N VAL A 109 -1.23 -15.88 -0.01
CA VAL A 109 -1.72 -14.49 0.20
C VAL A 109 -3.24 -14.47 0.21
N ALA A 110 -3.89 -15.07 -0.78
CA ALA A 110 -5.35 -15.15 -0.83
C ALA A 110 -5.95 -15.89 0.37
N ASP A 111 -5.33 -17.02 0.79
CA ASP A 111 -5.76 -17.78 1.96
C ASP A 111 -5.67 -16.94 3.25
N ARG A 112 -4.63 -16.13 3.39
CA ARG A 112 -4.49 -15.21 4.54
C ARG A 112 -5.54 -14.11 4.51
N GLY A 113 -5.86 -13.56 3.35
CA GLY A 113 -6.95 -12.60 3.19
C GLY A 113 -8.30 -13.22 3.57
N ALA A 114 -8.61 -14.41 3.03
CA ALA A 114 -9.83 -15.15 3.37
C ALA A 114 -9.92 -15.47 4.86
N ALA A 115 -8.80 -15.87 5.50
CA ALA A 115 -8.76 -16.14 6.94
C ALA A 115 -8.94 -14.89 7.81
N ALA A 116 -8.63 -13.71 7.28
CA ALA A 116 -8.81 -12.43 7.96
C ALA A 116 -10.24 -11.90 7.84
N GLN A 117 -11.04 -12.41 6.92
CA GLN A 117 -12.39 -11.91 6.67
C GLN A 117 -13.24 -11.91 7.94
N SER A 118 -13.89 -10.78 8.22
CA SER A 118 -14.73 -10.59 9.40
C SER A 118 -14.03 -10.77 10.74
N THR A 119 -12.70 -10.70 10.77
CA THR A 119 -11.92 -10.67 12.00
C THR A 119 -11.49 -9.25 12.33
N PHE A 120 -11.38 -8.95 13.65
CA PHE A 120 -10.74 -7.72 14.09
C PHE A 120 -9.32 -8.07 14.54
N PRO A 121 -8.30 -7.32 14.06
CA PRO A 121 -6.93 -7.59 14.45
C PRO A 121 -6.76 -7.43 15.97
N PRO A 122 -6.36 -8.49 16.69
CA PRO A 122 -6.27 -8.44 18.16
C PRO A 122 -5.07 -7.63 18.68
N SER A 123 -4.23 -7.11 17.82
CA SER A 123 -3.03 -6.27 18.05
C SER A 123 -1.80 -6.84 17.36
N SER A 124 -0.99 -6.15 17.04
CA SER A 124 0.31 -5.55 17.24
C SER A 124 0.71 -4.81 15.96
N PHE A 125 0.40 -3.54 15.99
CA PHE A 125 0.86 -2.60 14.96
C PHE A 125 2.23 -2.08 15.36
N ASN A 126 3.19 -2.18 14.45
CA ASN A 126 4.58 -1.83 14.70
C ASN A 126 4.99 -0.67 13.80
N LEU A 127 5.36 0.42 14.39
CA LEU A 127 5.83 1.62 13.73
C LEU A 127 7.31 1.77 14.04
N HIS A 128 8.17 1.44 13.11
CA HIS A 128 9.61 1.50 13.31
C HIS A 128 10.22 2.58 12.45
N ILE A 129 11.09 3.36 13.06
CA ILE A 129 11.88 4.34 12.37
C ILE A 129 13.24 3.74 12.12
N LEU A 130 13.48 3.46 10.88
CA LEU A 130 14.74 2.91 10.48
C LEU A 130 15.12 3.48 9.12
N GLY A 131 16.37 3.83 8.96
CA GLY A 131 16.91 4.25 7.71
C GLY A 131 17.70 5.55 7.78
N SER A 132 18.24 5.93 6.63
CA SER A 132 18.86 7.24 6.45
C SER A 132 17.83 8.36 6.67
N ALA A 133 18.28 9.57 6.90
CA ALA A 133 17.41 10.73 7.07
C ALA A 133 16.30 10.84 6.01
N GLY A 134 16.59 10.42 4.75
CA GLY A 134 15.61 10.41 3.67
C GLY A 134 14.52 9.35 3.82
N ARG A 135 14.83 8.16 4.31
CA ARG A 135 13.85 7.07 4.47
C ARG A 135 13.10 7.12 5.81
N GLY A 136 13.58 7.93 6.75
CA GLY A 136 12.96 8.14 8.06
C GLY A 136 11.91 9.24 8.09
N VAL A 137 11.56 9.88 6.98
CA VAL A 137 10.66 11.05 6.96
C VAL A 137 9.26 10.75 7.49
N ARG A 138 8.77 9.52 7.40
CA ARG A 138 7.47 9.11 7.98
C ARG A 138 7.44 9.17 9.52
N GLU A 139 8.59 9.21 10.17
CA GLU A 139 8.70 9.32 11.64
C GLU A 139 7.86 10.46 12.21
N ALA A 140 7.83 11.59 11.52
CA ALA A 140 7.07 12.75 11.95
C ALA A 140 5.56 12.48 12.12
N ARG A 141 5.03 11.44 11.45
CA ARG A 141 3.61 11.04 11.51
C ARG A 141 3.33 9.95 12.55
N PHE A 142 4.33 9.30 13.11
CA PHE A 142 4.16 8.21 14.07
C PHE A 142 3.54 8.66 15.39
N ALA A 143 3.94 9.82 15.91
CA ALA A 143 3.35 10.38 17.12
C ALA A 143 1.84 10.66 16.97
N HIS A 144 1.43 11.13 15.80
CA HIS A 144 0.02 11.33 15.48
C HIS A 144 -0.74 10.00 15.45
N THR A 145 -0.17 8.98 14.84
CA THR A 145 -0.76 7.62 14.84
C THR A 145 -0.89 7.06 16.25
N GLN A 146 0.14 7.18 17.09
CA GLN A 146 0.07 6.77 18.49
C GLN A 146 -1.04 7.50 19.24
N PHE A 147 -1.16 8.81 19.04
CA PHE A 147 -2.23 9.59 19.65
C PHE A 147 -3.61 9.10 19.19
N ALA A 148 -3.80 8.83 17.91
CA ALA A 148 -5.07 8.31 17.38
C ALA A 148 -5.48 6.99 18.06
N PHE A 149 -4.53 6.08 18.33
CA PHE A 149 -4.81 4.83 19.03
C PHE A 149 -5.31 5.02 20.48
N THR A 150 -5.13 6.17 21.10
CA THR A 150 -5.72 6.44 22.42
C THR A 150 -7.25 6.41 22.40
N ALA A 151 -7.86 6.57 21.23
CA ALA A 151 -9.30 6.41 21.06
C ALA A 151 -9.78 4.94 21.00
N LEU A 152 -8.86 3.99 20.96
CA LEU A 152 -9.15 2.55 20.89
C LEU A 152 -8.63 1.84 22.17
N PRO A 153 -9.43 1.78 23.25
CA PRO A 153 -9.02 1.15 24.49
C PRO A 153 -8.58 -0.30 24.27
N GLY A 154 -7.41 -0.67 24.82
CA GLY A 154 -6.85 -2.02 24.70
C GLY A 154 -5.99 -2.25 23.44
N LEU A 155 -5.95 -1.32 22.51
CA LEU A 155 -5.04 -1.37 21.36
C LEU A 155 -3.95 -0.30 21.50
N VAL A 156 -2.73 -0.73 21.71
CA VAL A 156 -1.58 0.17 21.79
C VAL A 156 -0.61 -0.20 20.68
N PRO A 157 -0.37 0.69 19.70
CA PRO A 157 0.64 0.43 18.70
C PRO A 157 2.01 0.42 19.40
N GLN A 158 2.83 -0.54 19.04
CA GLN A 158 4.23 -0.52 19.41
C GLN A 158 4.97 0.47 18.52
N CYS A 159 5.21 1.67 19.01
CA CYS A 159 6.07 2.62 18.35
C CYS A 159 7.47 2.54 18.93
N LYS A 160 8.41 2.13 18.12
CA LYS A 160 9.83 2.14 18.48
C LYS A 160 10.50 3.32 17.80
N LEU A 161 10.44 4.46 18.47
CA LEU A 161 11.22 5.65 18.16
C LEU A 161 12.61 5.45 18.74
N GLY A 162 13.63 5.38 17.94
CA GLY A 162 14.96 5.26 18.51
C GLY A 162 16.07 5.09 17.49
N PRO A 163 17.34 5.13 17.93
CA PRO A 163 18.44 5.20 17.00
C PRO A 163 18.44 4.00 16.03
N TYR A 164 18.55 4.36 14.80
CA TYR A 164 18.87 3.57 13.61
C TYR A 164 19.25 2.11 13.90
N LEU A 165 18.36 1.14 13.96
CA LEU A 165 18.67 -0.29 13.92
C LEU A 165 17.68 -1.19 14.70
N GLN A 166 16.44 -0.78 14.89
CA GLN A 166 15.46 -1.67 15.53
C GLN A 166 14.48 -2.23 14.50
N TYR A 167 14.82 -3.36 13.96
CA TYR A 167 13.92 -4.13 13.10
C TYR A 167 12.85 -4.84 13.91
N LEU A 168 11.70 -5.09 13.29
CA LEU A 168 10.72 -5.98 13.86
C LEU A 168 11.35 -7.38 13.98
N SER A 169 11.44 -7.88 15.18
CA SER A 169 12.00 -9.20 15.46
C SER A 169 11.35 -9.83 16.70
N GLY A 170 11.03 -11.12 16.61
CA GLY A 170 10.43 -11.88 17.70
C GLY A 170 8.97 -11.53 17.97
N SER A 171 8.28 -10.88 17.04
CA SER A 171 6.85 -10.68 17.13
C SER A 171 6.12 -11.99 16.83
N THR A 172 5.24 -12.40 17.73
CA THR A 172 4.41 -13.60 17.57
C THR A 172 3.02 -13.30 16.99
N ASN A 173 2.71 -12.04 16.75
CA ASN A 173 1.39 -11.57 16.34
C ASN A 173 1.47 -10.27 15.52
N ALA A 174 2.42 -10.16 14.58
CA ALA A 174 2.57 -9.00 13.74
C ALA A 174 1.33 -8.81 12.85
N MET A 175 0.66 -7.64 12.97
CA MET A 175 -0.49 -7.27 12.18
C MET A 175 -0.18 -6.13 11.22
N GLY A 176 0.69 -5.22 11.62
CA GLY A 176 1.12 -4.11 10.78
C GLY A 176 2.58 -3.75 11.05
N TYR A 177 3.28 -3.36 10.00
CA TYR A 177 4.66 -2.92 10.09
C TYR A 177 4.96 -1.81 9.08
N HIS A 178 5.53 -0.74 9.57
CA HIS A 178 6.08 0.35 8.76
C HIS A 178 7.53 0.59 9.12
N ASP A 179 8.38 0.66 8.12
CA ASP A 179 9.79 1.06 8.32
C ASP A 179 10.31 2.02 7.24
N GLY A 180 11.60 2.35 7.31
CA GLY A 180 12.29 3.23 6.38
C GLY A 180 13.52 2.57 5.72
N PHE A 181 13.55 1.24 5.57
CA PHE A 181 14.66 0.55 4.94
C PHE A 181 14.52 0.36 3.44
N GLY A 182 15.64 0.31 2.75
CA GLY A 182 15.69 -0.13 1.37
C GLY A 182 15.62 -1.66 1.22
N ASN A 183 16.13 -2.39 2.20
CA ASN A 183 16.17 -3.86 2.19
C ASN A 183 15.59 -4.44 3.48
N ILE A 184 14.79 -5.49 3.35
CA ILE A 184 14.23 -6.20 4.49
C ILE A 184 15.31 -7.08 5.12
N PRO A 185 15.73 -6.83 6.36
CA PRO A 185 16.76 -7.60 7.01
C PRO A 185 16.36 -9.06 7.23
N ALA A 186 17.34 -9.95 7.23
CA ALA A 186 17.13 -11.38 7.46
C ALA A 186 16.35 -11.65 8.79
N ILE A 187 16.59 -10.86 9.82
CA ILE A 187 15.90 -11.01 11.11
C ILE A 187 14.39 -10.75 11.01
N CYS A 188 13.95 -9.85 10.13
CA CYS A 188 12.52 -9.64 9.86
C CYS A 188 11.92 -10.81 9.11
N ARG A 189 12.72 -11.51 8.29
CA ARG A 189 12.26 -12.64 7.46
C ARG A 189 12.03 -13.91 8.26
N THR A 190 12.74 -14.12 9.36
CA THR A 190 12.79 -15.43 10.04
C THR A 190 12.15 -15.44 11.43
N ASN A 191 12.09 -14.32 12.10
CA ASN A 191 11.80 -14.27 13.53
C ASN A 191 10.42 -13.72 13.89
N ASN A 192 9.59 -13.46 12.90
CA ASN A 192 8.24 -12.91 13.15
C ASN A 192 7.17 -13.88 12.67
N ILE A 193 6.04 -13.90 13.37
CA ILE A 193 4.81 -14.55 12.97
C ILE A 193 3.81 -13.48 12.55
N TRP A 194 3.42 -13.52 11.28
CA TRP A 194 2.46 -12.62 10.70
C TRP A 194 1.05 -13.20 10.82
N LEU A 195 0.12 -12.40 11.30
CA LEU A 195 -1.28 -12.80 11.39
C LEU A 195 -1.96 -12.75 10.02
N PRO A 196 -3.01 -13.55 9.78
CA PRO A 196 -3.88 -13.36 8.62
C PRO A 196 -4.37 -11.92 8.54
N GLY A 197 -4.32 -11.31 7.35
CA GLY A 197 -4.65 -9.91 7.15
C GLY A 197 -3.51 -8.94 7.49
N ALA A 198 -2.35 -9.41 7.93
CA ALA A 198 -1.22 -8.53 8.24
C ALA A 198 -0.71 -7.78 7.01
N TYR A 199 -0.31 -6.54 7.22
CA TYR A 199 0.37 -5.75 6.19
C TYR A 199 1.78 -5.35 6.63
N ALA A 200 2.64 -5.14 5.64
CA ALA A 200 3.96 -4.59 5.86
C ALA A 200 4.39 -3.73 4.69
N ASP A 201 4.97 -2.60 4.96
CA ASP A 201 5.57 -1.74 3.96
C ASP A 201 6.88 -1.11 4.44
N HIS A 202 7.70 -0.74 3.49
CA HIS A 202 8.94 -0.04 3.73
C HIS A 202 9.08 1.15 2.77
N MET A 203 9.70 2.21 3.27
CA MET A 203 9.91 3.41 2.48
C MET A 203 11.14 3.27 1.60
N THR A 204 10.93 2.80 0.38
CA THR A 204 11.98 2.61 -0.61
C THR A 204 11.50 2.99 -2.01
N SER A 205 12.45 3.33 -2.89
CA SER A 205 12.16 3.89 -4.20
C SER A 205 11.54 2.90 -5.18
N CYS A 206 11.80 1.61 -5.02
CA CYS A 206 11.51 0.62 -6.04
C CYS A 206 10.76 -0.59 -5.53
N GLY A 207 10.08 -0.47 -4.39
CA GLY A 207 9.35 -1.58 -3.78
C GLY A 207 8.24 -2.18 -4.65
N GLY A 208 7.73 -1.43 -5.62
CA GLY A 208 6.75 -1.88 -6.61
C GLY A 208 7.33 -2.22 -7.98
N MET A 209 8.64 -2.07 -8.18
CA MET A 209 9.30 -2.45 -9.44
C MET A 209 9.57 -3.95 -9.44
N ILE A 210 8.73 -4.68 -10.14
CA ILE A 210 8.76 -6.13 -10.19
C ILE A 210 8.88 -6.57 -11.65
N PRO A 211 9.73 -7.55 -11.97
CA PRO A 211 10.57 -8.36 -11.07
C PRO A 211 11.90 -7.74 -10.68
N ASP A 212 12.33 -6.68 -11.33
CA ASP A 212 13.68 -6.14 -11.21
C ASP A 212 13.68 -4.81 -10.44
N PRO A 213 13.85 -4.87 -9.09
CA PRO A 213 13.95 -3.66 -8.28
C PRO A 213 15.23 -2.90 -8.58
N CYS A 214 15.21 -1.58 -8.43
CA CYS A 214 16.43 -0.80 -8.52
C CYS A 214 17.31 -1.01 -7.27
N ASP A 215 18.64 -0.91 -7.46
CA ASP A 215 19.63 -0.89 -6.38
C ASP A 215 19.52 -2.05 -5.36
N ASN A 216 19.13 -3.22 -5.78
CA ASN A 216 18.89 -4.39 -4.91
C ASN A 216 17.96 -4.10 -3.72
N GLN A 217 17.01 -3.20 -3.87
CA GLN A 217 16.02 -2.94 -2.84
C GLN A 217 15.01 -4.09 -2.74
N SER A 218 14.49 -4.34 -1.55
CA SER A 218 13.39 -5.28 -1.37
C SER A 218 12.10 -4.77 -2.01
N THR A 219 11.24 -5.70 -2.40
CA THR A 219 9.96 -5.41 -3.05
C THR A 219 8.78 -5.83 -2.17
N VAL A 220 7.58 -5.50 -2.61
CA VAL A 220 6.33 -6.01 -2.00
C VAL A 220 6.28 -7.54 -1.98
N LEU A 221 6.95 -8.22 -2.94
CA LEU A 221 7.01 -9.70 -2.96
C LEU A 221 7.73 -10.26 -1.75
N ASP A 222 8.80 -9.63 -1.30
CA ASP A 222 9.54 -10.05 -0.11
C ASP A 222 8.68 -10.05 1.15
N TRP A 223 7.79 -9.07 1.29
CA TRP A 223 6.83 -9.03 2.41
C TRP A 223 5.81 -10.14 2.33
N MET A 224 5.30 -10.43 1.14
CA MET A 224 4.33 -11.52 0.94
C MET A 224 4.93 -12.89 1.20
N GLU A 225 6.19 -13.10 0.82
CA GLU A 225 6.92 -14.35 1.08
C GLU A 225 7.08 -14.64 2.56
N ILE A 226 7.26 -13.62 3.40
CA ILE A 226 7.43 -13.80 4.84
C ILE A 226 6.13 -13.78 5.64
N GLY A 227 4.99 -13.58 4.99
CA GLY A 227 3.68 -13.75 5.62
C GLY A 227 2.75 -12.54 5.61
N ALA A 228 3.14 -11.40 5.08
CA ALA A 228 2.21 -10.28 4.89
C ALA A 228 1.12 -10.64 3.87
N THR A 229 -0.09 -10.16 4.12
CA THR A 229 -1.25 -10.31 3.22
C THR A 229 -1.29 -9.17 2.21
N ALA A 230 -0.82 -7.99 2.61
CA ALA A 230 -0.75 -6.82 1.75
C ALA A 230 0.53 -6.02 1.97
N SER A 231 0.93 -5.30 0.93
CA SER A 231 2.10 -4.42 0.95
C SER A 231 1.91 -3.26 -0.03
N TYR A 232 2.69 -2.21 0.16
CA TYR A 232 2.76 -1.06 -0.72
C TYR A 232 4.20 -0.85 -1.20
N GLY A 233 4.35 -0.53 -2.48
CA GLY A 233 5.64 -0.16 -3.06
C GLY A 233 5.46 0.87 -4.16
N THR A 234 6.52 1.60 -4.49
CA THR A 234 6.53 2.55 -5.58
C THR A 234 7.18 1.95 -6.82
N VAL A 235 6.63 2.25 -7.99
CA VAL A 235 7.07 1.69 -9.29
C VAL A 235 8.10 2.56 -10.00
N ASP A 236 8.44 3.68 -9.40
CA ASP A 236 9.49 4.61 -9.84
C ASP A 236 9.94 5.44 -8.64
N GLU A 237 11.09 6.12 -8.75
CA GLU A 237 11.65 6.94 -7.68
C GLU A 237 10.68 8.05 -7.23
N PRO A 238 10.08 7.95 -6.04
CA PRO A 238 9.10 8.92 -5.54
C PRO A 238 9.76 10.08 -4.80
N CYS A 239 11.07 10.02 -4.57
CA CYS A 239 11.78 10.82 -3.58
C CYS A 239 11.17 10.72 -2.18
N ASN A 240 11.49 11.63 -1.29
CA ASN A 240 11.07 11.58 0.11
C ASN A 240 9.75 12.32 0.37
N TYR A 241 8.84 12.33 -0.60
CA TYR A 241 7.54 12.96 -0.45
C TYR A 241 6.59 12.07 0.34
N LEU A 242 6.21 12.52 1.54
CA LEU A 242 5.31 11.79 2.45
C LEU A 242 3.95 11.49 1.82
N GLU A 243 3.52 12.35 0.92
CA GLU A 243 2.24 12.29 0.22
C GLU A 243 2.12 11.06 -0.68
N LYS A 244 3.26 10.52 -1.13
CA LYS A 244 3.35 9.36 -2.02
C LYS A 244 3.44 8.03 -1.30
N TYR A 245 3.53 8.06 0.03
CA TYR A 245 3.62 6.86 0.86
C TYR A 245 2.44 6.75 1.81
N PRO A 246 2.06 5.52 2.18
CA PRO A 246 1.01 5.32 3.16
C PRO A 246 1.32 6.06 4.46
N ASP A 247 0.39 6.91 4.89
CA ASP A 247 0.44 7.51 6.22
C ASP A 247 0.32 6.39 7.27
N PRO A 248 1.20 6.32 8.27
CA PRO A 248 1.11 5.33 9.34
C PRO A 248 -0.25 5.29 10.05
N LEU A 249 -1.06 6.33 9.91
CA LEU A 249 -2.44 6.38 10.41
C LEU A 249 -3.34 5.29 9.80
N MET A 250 -2.92 4.67 8.68
CA MET A 250 -3.61 3.49 8.14
C MET A 250 -3.74 2.36 9.18
N ALA A 251 -2.74 2.20 10.07
CA ALA A 251 -2.80 1.23 11.16
C ALA A 251 -4.02 1.45 12.06
N PHE A 252 -4.31 2.72 12.38
CA PHE A 252 -5.45 3.10 13.19
C PHE A 252 -6.78 2.85 12.47
N TRP A 253 -6.90 3.18 11.19
CA TRP A 253 -8.11 2.92 10.42
C TRP A 253 -8.36 1.42 10.26
N TYR A 254 -7.32 0.65 9.97
CA TYR A 254 -7.42 -0.80 9.89
C TYR A 254 -7.85 -1.41 11.24
N ALA A 255 -7.30 -0.93 12.36
CA ALA A 255 -7.71 -1.33 13.70
C ALA A 255 -9.18 -0.97 14.03
N ARG A 256 -9.74 0.04 13.36
CA ARG A 256 -11.16 0.42 13.47
C ARG A 256 -12.11 -0.45 12.64
N GLY A 257 -11.59 -1.36 11.83
CA GLY A 257 -12.38 -2.29 11.03
C GLY A 257 -12.62 -1.86 9.58
N PHE A 258 -11.91 -0.86 9.08
CA PHE A 258 -11.80 -0.65 7.63
C PHE A 258 -11.06 -1.83 7.00
N THR A 259 -11.35 -2.15 5.75
CA THR A 259 -10.53 -3.13 5.02
C THR A 259 -9.10 -2.60 4.86
N ILE A 260 -8.16 -3.49 4.62
CA ILE A 260 -6.78 -3.07 4.38
C ILE A 260 -6.67 -2.19 3.12
N GLY A 261 -7.49 -2.48 2.11
CA GLY A 261 -7.58 -1.67 0.90
C GLY A 261 -8.07 -0.26 1.16
N GLU A 262 -9.12 -0.10 1.97
CA GLU A 262 -9.61 1.20 2.40
C GLU A 262 -8.57 1.96 3.22
N ALA A 263 -7.91 1.26 4.15
CA ALA A 263 -6.87 1.87 4.99
C ALA A 263 -5.68 2.37 4.17
N TYR A 264 -5.21 1.60 3.17
CA TYR A 264 -4.20 2.07 2.21
C TYR A 264 -4.70 3.26 1.40
N ALA A 265 -5.86 3.17 0.78
CA ALA A 265 -6.40 4.22 -0.06
C ALA A 265 -6.61 5.54 0.71
N MET A 266 -7.10 5.48 1.96
CA MET A 266 -7.22 6.64 2.85
C MET A 266 -5.87 7.20 3.30
N SER A 267 -4.81 6.41 3.29
CA SER A 267 -3.49 6.82 3.77
C SER A 267 -2.62 7.51 2.72
N LEU A 268 -3.02 7.45 1.46
CA LEU A 268 -2.27 7.96 0.32
C LEU A 268 -2.85 9.29 -0.15
N GLU A 269 -2.11 10.36 0.06
CA GLU A 269 -2.52 11.70 -0.40
C GLU A 269 -2.31 11.86 -1.91
N ALA A 270 -1.17 11.38 -2.42
CA ALA A 270 -0.81 11.40 -3.83
C ALA A 270 -0.34 10.00 -4.29
N PRO A 271 -1.25 9.07 -4.59
CA PRO A 271 -0.92 7.65 -4.84
C PRO A 271 -0.16 7.38 -6.14
N TYR A 272 0.11 8.36 -6.92
CA TYR A 272 0.66 8.38 -8.27
C TYR A 272 1.58 7.19 -8.65
N GLN A 273 2.72 7.01 -7.96
CA GLN A 273 3.65 5.90 -8.24
C GLN A 273 3.28 4.62 -7.47
N GLY A 274 2.19 4.63 -6.73
CA GLY A 274 1.86 3.58 -5.80
C GLY A 274 1.37 2.30 -6.46
N LEU A 275 1.88 1.19 -5.98
CA LEU A 275 1.39 -0.15 -6.23
C LEU A 275 0.90 -0.75 -4.92
N MET A 276 -0.38 -0.97 -4.80
CA MET A 276 -0.97 -1.78 -3.73
C MET A 276 -0.95 -3.24 -4.19
N ALA A 277 -0.34 -4.09 -3.39
CA ALA A 277 -0.15 -5.50 -3.74
C ALA A 277 -0.64 -6.41 -2.62
N GLY A 278 -1.22 -7.56 -2.97
CA GLY A 278 -1.78 -8.54 -2.05
C GLY A 278 -3.29 -8.69 -2.17
N ASP A 279 -3.94 -9.02 -1.06
CA ASP A 279 -5.40 -9.15 -0.92
C ASP A 279 -5.95 -7.92 -0.17
N PRO A 280 -6.97 -7.19 -0.71
CA PRO A 280 -7.46 -5.92 -0.15
C PRO A 280 -8.24 -6.03 1.16
#